data_62ba3264121cd6663944f724d60c673b
#
_entry.id   62ba3264121cd6663944f724d60c673b
#
_cell.length_a   1.000
_cell.length_b   1.000
_cell.length_c   1.000
_cell.angle_alpha   90.00
_cell.angle_beta   90.00
_cell.angle_gamma   90.00
#
_symmetry.space_group_name_H-M   'P 1'
#
loop_
_entity.id
_entity.type
_entity.pdbx_description
1 polymer ?
#
loop_
_entity_poly.entity_id
_entity_poly.type
_entity_poly.pdbx_seq_one_letter_code
_entity_poly.pdbx_strand_id
1 'polypeptide(L)'
;MFALDRLRAGEAVCLCSEAGMPGVSDPGSRLVQRIREELPDVPVYPVPGPSALSTALSVCGWQANPCIFGGFLSVKPGKRRAFLASLKGFEGICIVYESVYRIEKLLREIRATLPDRDIFIAREMTKFHEEYLIFSAQWDEKEFEEMLQKLVKKGEFTVILGIPG
;
A
#
# COMPACT_ATOMS: atom_id res chain seq x y z
N MET A 1 28.59 7.38 -6.63
CA MET A 1 27.31 7.36 -5.92
C MET A 1 27.19 8.61 -5.07
N PHE A 2 26.64 9.64 -5.68
CA PHE A 2 26.68 11.03 -5.24
C PHE A 2 26.37 11.26 -3.72
N ALA A 3 25.29 10.70 -3.20
CA ALA A 3 24.88 10.94 -1.80
C ALA A 3 25.91 10.43 -0.76
N LEU A 4 26.48 9.23 -0.96
CA LEU A 4 27.50 8.69 -0.04
C LEU A 4 28.80 9.50 -0.08
N ASP A 5 29.18 10.01 -1.25
CA ASP A 5 30.41 10.79 -1.38
C ASP A 5 30.28 12.14 -0.66
N ARG A 6 29.08 12.76 -0.71
CA ARG A 6 28.78 13.97 0.07
C ARG A 6 28.81 13.71 1.57
N LEU A 7 28.22 12.61 2.03
CA LEU A 7 28.26 12.23 3.44
C LEU A 7 29.69 11.96 3.93
N ARG A 8 30.55 11.31 3.10
CA ARG A 8 31.98 11.13 3.42
C ARG A 8 32.75 12.44 3.53
N ALA A 9 32.33 13.45 2.78
CA ALA A 9 32.88 14.80 2.86
C ALA A 9 32.36 15.60 4.07
N GLY A 10 31.52 15.01 4.93
CA GLY A 10 30.95 15.68 6.10
C GLY A 10 29.74 16.57 5.79
N GLU A 11 29.19 16.47 4.59
CA GLU A 11 28.02 17.26 4.19
C GLU A 11 26.71 16.59 4.66
N ALA A 12 25.69 17.39 4.92
CA ALA A 12 24.34 16.92 5.17
C ALA A 12 23.61 16.61 3.85
N VAL A 13 22.88 15.49 3.81
CA VAL A 13 22.09 15.06 2.65
C VAL A 13 20.63 14.90 3.06
N CYS A 14 19.71 15.48 2.30
CA CYS A 14 18.28 15.30 2.46
C CYS A 14 17.75 14.39 1.32
N LEU A 15 16.98 13.35 1.69
CA LEU A 15 16.28 12.49 0.76
C LEU A 15 14.79 12.83 0.78
N CYS A 16 14.24 13.17 -0.38
CA CYS A 16 12.81 13.40 -0.58
C CYS A 16 12.25 12.38 -1.57
N SER A 17 10.99 11.98 -1.36
CA SER A 17 10.18 11.26 -2.36
C SER A 17 9.25 12.23 -3.09
N GLU A 18 8.63 11.78 -4.18
CA GLU A 18 7.65 12.59 -4.92
C GLU A 18 6.37 12.82 -4.10
N ALA A 19 5.96 11.81 -3.31
CA ALA A 19 4.81 11.91 -2.42
C ALA A 19 4.95 10.98 -1.22
N GLY A 20 4.75 11.52 -0.01
CA GLY A 20 4.75 10.74 1.21
C GLY A 20 6.15 10.48 1.82
N MET A 21 6.21 9.48 2.70
CA MET A 21 7.43 9.10 3.40
C MET A 21 8.38 8.31 2.50
N PRO A 22 9.66 8.74 2.34
CA PRO A 22 10.67 7.96 1.62
C PRO A 22 10.82 6.54 2.19
N GLY A 23 11.09 5.56 1.30
CA GLY A 23 11.33 4.17 1.68
C GLY A 23 10.07 3.31 1.89
N VAL A 24 8.87 3.90 1.90
CA VAL A 24 7.60 3.17 1.97
C VAL A 24 6.98 3.05 0.58
N SER A 25 7.33 2.02 -0.14
CA SER A 25 7.03 1.84 -1.59
C SER A 25 7.65 2.91 -2.50
N ASP A 26 8.62 3.64 -1.97
CA ASP A 26 9.37 4.72 -2.61
C ASP A 26 10.88 4.45 -2.55
N PRO A 27 11.70 5.11 -3.40
CA PRO A 27 13.14 5.06 -3.29
C PRO A 27 13.64 5.54 -1.93
N GLY A 28 14.81 5.02 -1.48
CA GLY A 28 15.49 5.49 -0.27
C GLY A 28 16.02 4.39 0.62
N SER A 29 15.32 3.27 0.76
CA SER A 29 15.72 2.14 1.63
C SER A 29 17.14 1.63 1.32
N ARG A 30 17.51 1.54 0.03
CA ARG A 30 18.87 1.15 -0.39
C ARG A 30 19.94 2.15 0.04
N LEU A 31 19.64 3.46 -0.01
CA LEU A 31 20.58 4.47 0.44
C LEU A 31 20.78 4.37 1.95
N VAL A 32 19.69 4.27 2.71
CA VAL A 32 19.76 4.12 4.18
C VAL A 32 20.52 2.83 4.56
N GLN A 33 20.25 1.71 3.87
CA GLN A 33 21.00 0.47 4.08
C GLN A 33 22.49 0.68 3.89
N ARG A 34 22.89 1.28 2.77
CA ARG A 34 24.32 1.53 2.49
C ARG A 34 24.96 2.51 3.46
N ILE A 35 24.25 3.53 3.93
CA ILE A 35 24.76 4.42 4.96
C ILE A 35 25.08 3.62 6.22
N ARG A 36 24.18 2.74 6.67
CA ARG A 36 24.39 1.90 7.85
C ARG A 36 25.55 0.92 7.69
N GLU A 37 25.80 0.41 6.49
CA GLU A 37 26.89 -0.52 6.18
C GLU A 37 28.23 0.17 6.00
N GLU A 38 28.28 1.33 5.31
CA GLU A 38 29.52 1.97 4.89
C GLU A 38 29.91 3.19 5.75
N LEU A 39 28.95 3.79 6.45
CA LEU A 39 29.12 5.02 7.23
C LEU A 39 28.33 4.93 8.55
N PRO A 40 28.61 3.96 9.42
CA PRO A 40 27.79 3.67 10.61
C PRO A 40 27.70 4.84 11.60
N ASP A 41 28.67 5.74 11.60
CA ASP A 41 28.70 6.92 12.47
C ASP A 41 27.86 8.08 11.93
N VAL A 42 27.37 8.01 10.67
CA VAL A 42 26.52 9.04 10.10
C VAL A 42 25.08 8.83 10.56
N PRO A 43 24.49 9.77 11.31
CA PRO A 43 23.13 9.63 11.79
C PRO A 43 22.13 9.76 10.65
N VAL A 44 21.03 8.98 10.72
CA VAL A 44 19.90 9.06 9.82
C VAL A 44 18.66 9.47 10.61
N TYR A 45 18.15 10.66 10.33
CA TYR A 45 16.99 11.21 11.02
C TYR A 45 15.73 11.11 10.13
N PRO A 46 14.62 10.56 10.63
CA PRO A 46 13.34 10.63 9.93
C PRO A 46 12.74 12.03 10.09
N VAL A 47 12.20 12.57 9.01
CA VAL A 47 11.30 13.71 9.04
C VAL A 47 9.88 13.18 8.79
N PRO A 48 9.01 13.13 9.82
CA PRO A 48 7.64 12.61 9.65
C PRO A 48 6.87 13.39 8.59
N GLY A 49 6.14 12.66 7.77
CA GLY A 49 5.34 13.21 6.68
C GLY A 49 4.10 12.38 6.39
N PRO A 50 3.31 12.75 5.39
CA PRO A 50 2.11 12.04 5.00
C PRO A 50 2.46 10.60 4.56
N SER A 51 1.54 9.68 4.81
CA SER A 51 1.66 8.29 4.38
C SER A 51 0.28 7.73 4.02
N ALA A 52 0.10 7.30 2.78
CA ALA A 52 -1.15 6.71 2.33
C ALA A 52 -1.55 5.47 3.15
N LEU A 53 -0.57 4.71 3.64
CA LEU A 53 -0.78 3.58 4.53
C LEU A 53 -1.51 4.00 5.82
N SER A 54 -0.94 4.92 6.59
CA SER A 54 -1.52 5.36 7.86
C SER A 54 -2.79 6.18 7.66
N THR A 55 -2.87 6.97 6.59
CA THR A 55 -4.07 7.74 6.25
C THR A 55 -5.24 6.81 5.95
N ALA A 56 -5.06 5.76 5.15
CA ALA A 56 -6.11 4.79 4.87
C ALA A 56 -6.56 4.04 6.13
N LEU A 57 -5.61 3.65 6.99
CA LEU A 57 -5.91 2.98 8.25
C LEU A 57 -6.75 3.86 9.21
N SER A 58 -6.51 5.16 9.22
CA SER A 58 -7.24 6.08 10.13
C SER A 58 -8.72 6.22 9.78
N VAL A 59 -9.13 5.85 8.56
CA VAL A 59 -10.50 6.03 8.05
C VAL A 59 -11.19 4.72 7.65
N CYS A 60 -10.49 3.58 7.62
CA CYS A 60 -11.10 2.31 7.24
C CYS A 60 -12.08 1.73 8.27
N GLY A 61 -11.97 2.12 9.54
CA GLY A 61 -12.82 1.63 10.62
C GLY A 61 -12.49 0.24 11.14
N TRP A 62 -11.40 -0.39 10.65
CA TRP A 62 -10.96 -1.72 11.10
C TRP A 62 -9.74 -1.66 11.99
N GLN A 63 -9.65 -2.62 12.91
CA GLN A 63 -8.49 -2.75 13.79
C GLN A 63 -7.24 -3.15 12.99
N ALA A 64 -6.17 -2.37 13.10
CA ALA A 64 -4.94 -2.54 12.34
C ALA A 64 -3.91 -3.47 13.02
N ASN A 65 -4.32 -4.31 13.96
CA ASN A 65 -3.42 -5.18 14.70
C ASN A 65 -4.00 -6.60 14.84
N PRO A 66 -3.39 -7.58 14.15
CA PRO A 66 -2.21 -7.46 13.29
C PRO A 66 -2.53 -6.90 11.90
N CYS A 67 -1.51 -6.31 11.23
CA CYS A 67 -1.64 -5.90 9.85
C CYS A 67 -0.42 -6.28 9.01
N ILE A 68 -0.65 -6.54 7.72
CA ILE A 68 0.38 -6.77 6.71
C ILE A 68 0.34 -5.63 5.71
N PHE A 69 1.49 -5.01 5.43
CA PHE A 69 1.64 -4.07 4.34
C PHE A 69 2.34 -4.75 3.17
N GLY A 70 1.60 -4.97 2.08
CA GLY A 70 2.09 -5.62 0.86
C GLY A 70 2.68 -4.66 -0.18
N GLY A 71 2.51 -3.34 0.00
CA GLY A 71 2.92 -2.35 -1.00
C GLY A 71 2.25 -2.60 -2.36
N PHE A 72 2.96 -2.34 -3.46
CA PHE A 72 2.50 -2.70 -4.81
C PHE A 72 2.73 -4.19 -5.08
N LEU A 73 1.64 -4.93 -5.27
CA LEU A 73 1.74 -6.36 -5.55
C LEU A 73 2.39 -6.63 -6.92
N SER A 74 3.00 -7.81 -7.04
CA SER A 74 3.71 -8.23 -8.25
C SER A 74 2.82 -8.12 -9.51
N VAL A 75 3.38 -7.58 -10.60
CA VAL A 75 2.74 -7.58 -11.92
C VAL A 75 2.55 -8.99 -12.47
N LYS A 76 3.37 -9.97 -12.04
CA LYS A 76 3.27 -11.38 -12.44
C LYS A 76 2.07 -12.03 -11.75
N PRO A 77 1.05 -12.51 -12.48
CA PRO A 77 -0.19 -13.03 -11.89
C PRO A 77 0.04 -14.18 -10.88
N GLY A 78 0.97 -15.10 -11.17
CA GLY A 78 1.29 -16.20 -10.27
C GLY A 78 1.82 -15.75 -8.91
N LYS A 79 2.75 -14.78 -8.88
CA LYS A 79 3.28 -14.23 -7.63
C LYS A 79 2.21 -13.45 -6.85
N ARG A 80 1.36 -12.68 -7.55
CA ARG A 80 0.29 -11.93 -6.92
C ARG A 80 -0.75 -12.85 -6.28
N ARG A 81 -1.20 -13.89 -7.02
CA ARG A 81 -2.12 -14.91 -6.48
C ARG A 81 -1.52 -15.67 -5.30
N ALA A 82 -0.23 -16.02 -5.37
CA ALA A 82 0.45 -16.67 -4.25
C ALA A 82 0.47 -15.80 -3.00
N PHE A 83 0.71 -14.48 -3.14
CA PHE A 83 0.61 -13.53 -2.04
C PHE A 83 -0.82 -13.47 -1.46
N LEU A 84 -1.84 -13.34 -2.31
CA LEU A 84 -3.23 -13.34 -1.83
C LEU A 84 -3.59 -14.67 -1.14
N ALA A 85 -3.17 -15.79 -1.69
CA ALA A 85 -3.40 -17.09 -1.09
C ALA A 85 -2.71 -17.26 0.27
N SER A 86 -1.56 -16.62 0.50
CA SER A 86 -0.87 -16.64 1.80
C SER A 86 -1.61 -15.89 2.90
N LEU A 87 -2.61 -15.08 2.54
CA LEU A 87 -3.48 -14.38 3.51
C LEU A 87 -4.66 -15.23 3.98
N LYS A 88 -4.87 -16.43 3.43
CA LYS A 88 -5.90 -17.36 3.94
C LYS A 88 -5.58 -17.73 5.37
N GLY A 89 -6.58 -17.59 6.26
CA GLY A 89 -6.42 -17.83 7.69
C GLY A 89 -5.62 -16.76 8.46
N PHE A 90 -5.18 -15.69 7.82
CA PHE A 90 -4.58 -14.58 8.54
C PHE A 90 -5.67 -13.73 9.21
N GLU A 91 -5.68 -13.69 10.53
CA GLU A 91 -6.66 -12.97 11.37
C GLU A 91 -6.30 -11.48 11.55
N GLY A 92 -6.04 -10.79 10.46
CA GLY A 92 -5.68 -9.39 10.45
C GLY A 92 -5.98 -8.76 9.10
N ILE A 93 -5.72 -7.46 9.00
CA ILE A 93 -5.93 -6.71 7.76
C ILE A 93 -4.68 -6.73 6.88
N CYS A 94 -4.88 -6.60 5.58
CA CYS A 94 -3.77 -6.45 4.63
C CYS A 94 -3.96 -5.18 3.81
N ILE A 95 -2.93 -4.34 3.74
CA ILE A 95 -2.94 -3.09 3.00
C ILE A 95 -2.05 -3.22 1.78
N VAL A 96 -2.57 -2.84 0.62
CA VAL A 96 -1.81 -2.81 -0.64
C VAL A 96 -2.06 -1.52 -1.40
N TYR A 97 -1.07 -1.09 -2.18
CA TYR A 97 -1.21 -0.02 -3.15
C TYR A 97 -1.49 -0.62 -4.53
N GLU A 98 -2.31 0.05 -5.31
CA GLU A 98 -2.56 -0.40 -6.67
C GLU A 98 -2.75 0.76 -7.63
N SER A 99 -2.34 0.52 -8.88
CA SER A 99 -2.50 1.46 -9.97
C SER A 99 -3.90 1.38 -10.59
N VAL A 100 -4.33 2.48 -11.18
CA VAL A 100 -5.60 2.57 -11.92
C VAL A 100 -5.76 1.47 -12.98
N TYR A 101 -4.67 1.04 -13.62
CA TYR A 101 -4.70 0.04 -14.69
C TYR A 101 -4.93 -1.39 -14.20
N ARG A 102 -4.75 -1.63 -12.90
CA ARG A 102 -4.78 -2.99 -12.32
C ARG A 102 -5.82 -3.16 -11.21
N ILE A 103 -6.42 -2.06 -10.74
CA ILE A 103 -7.35 -2.08 -9.60
C ILE A 103 -8.50 -3.08 -9.80
N GLU A 104 -9.20 -3.02 -10.93
CA GLU A 104 -10.31 -3.93 -11.20
C GLU A 104 -9.87 -5.40 -11.18
N LYS A 105 -8.74 -5.69 -11.83
CA LYS A 105 -8.19 -7.05 -11.85
C LYS A 105 -7.82 -7.51 -10.45
N LEU A 106 -7.22 -6.64 -9.64
CA LEU A 106 -6.89 -6.96 -8.26
C LEU A 106 -8.13 -7.30 -7.45
N LEU A 107 -9.20 -6.48 -7.54
CA LEU A 107 -10.45 -6.71 -6.81
C LEU A 107 -11.08 -8.06 -7.16
N ARG A 108 -11.12 -8.43 -8.46
CA ARG A 108 -11.59 -9.75 -8.90
C ARG A 108 -10.71 -10.89 -8.36
N GLU A 109 -9.39 -10.73 -8.35
CA GLU A 109 -8.47 -11.73 -7.80
C GLU A 109 -8.62 -11.87 -6.28
N ILE A 110 -8.85 -10.76 -5.56
CA ILE A 110 -9.14 -10.79 -4.11
C ILE A 110 -10.44 -11.55 -3.88
N ARG A 111 -11.53 -11.17 -4.56
CA ARG A 111 -12.85 -11.81 -4.44
C ARG A 111 -12.76 -13.32 -4.68
N ALA A 112 -12.04 -13.75 -5.71
CA ALA A 112 -11.87 -15.16 -6.04
C ALA A 112 -10.99 -15.94 -5.05
N THR A 113 -10.04 -15.28 -4.39
CA THR A 113 -9.05 -15.95 -3.52
C THR A 113 -9.42 -15.87 -2.04
N LEU A 114 -10.04 -14.77 -1.63
CA LEU A 114 -10.40 -14.40 -0.25
C LEU A 114 -11.86 -13.92 -0.21
N PRO A 115 -12.83 -14.79 -0.52
CA PRO A 115 -14.24 -14.40 -0.66
C PRO A 115 -14.89 -13.97 0.65
N ASP A 116 -14.27 -14.30 1.76
CA ASP A 116 -14.69 -14.02 3.14
C ASP A 116 -14.21 -12.66 3.68
N ARG A 117 -13.55 -11.85 2.84
CA ARG A 117 -13.01 -10.55 3.28
C ARG A 117 -13.71 -9.38 2.62
N ASP A 118 -14.15 -8.45 3.45
CA ASP A 118 -14.51 -7.11 2.96
C ASP A 118 -13.30 -6.39 2.39
N ILE A 119 -13.52 -5.53 1.40
CA ILE A 119 -12.45 -4.74 0.79
C ILE A 119 -12.80 -3.26 0.94
N PHE A 120 -11.94 -2.51 1.63
CA PHE A 120 -12.01 -1.06 1.70
C PHE A 120 -11.07 -0.45 0.66
N ILE A 121 -11.57 0.50 -0.09
CA ILE A 121 -10.79 1.25 -1.09
C ILE A 121 -10.77 2.71 -0.69
N ALA A 122 -9.56 3.26 -0.56
CA ALA A 122 -9.33 4.68 -0.46
C ALA A 122 -8.68 5.17 -1.76
N ARG A 123 -9.39 6.06 -2.46
CA ARG A 123 -8.93 6.65 -3.72
C ARG A 123 -8.66 8.13 -3.56
N GLU A 124 -7.54 8.61 -4.10
CA GLU A 124 -7.17 10.04 -4.13
C GLU A 124 -7.27 10.73 -2.76
N MET A 125 -6.89 10.03 -1.69
CA MET A 125 -6.94 10.55 -0.32
C MET A 125 -6.28 11.92 -0.21
N THR A 126 -6.91 12.82 0.53
CA THR A 126 -6.48 14.21 0.76
C THR A 126 -6.44 15.09 -0.49
N LYS A 127 -6.99 14.61 -1.62
CA LYS A 127 -7.08 15.35 -2.88
C LYS A 127 -8.54 15.72 -3.20
N PHE A 128 -8.76 16.54 -4.21
CA PHE A 128 -10.09 17.05 -4.58
C PHE A 128 -11.11 15.94 -4.94
N HIS A 129 -10.63 14.81 -5.44
CA HIS A 129 -11.48 13.66 -5.81
C HIS A 129 -11.36 12.50 -4.83
N GLU A 130 -11.16 12.79 -3.56
CA GLU A 130 -11.11 11.78 -2.50
C GLU A 130 -12.40 10.96 -2.46
N GLU A 131 -12.25 9.64 -2.36
CA GLU A 131 -13.37 8.71 -2.34
C GLU A 131 -13.04 7.47 -1.51
N TYR A 132 -14.03 6.99 -0.76
CA TYR A 132 -13.94 5.76 0.03
C TYR A 132 -15.07 4.82 -0.35
N LEU A 133 -14.72 3.56 -0.62
CA LEU A 133 -15.68 2.51 -1.02
C LEU A 133 -15.44 1.25 -0.19
N ILE A 134 -16.52 0.52 0.10
CA ILE A 134 -16.45 -0.80 0.73
C ILE A 134 -17.11 -1.80 -0.22
N PHE A 135 -16.41 -2.90 -0.52
CA PHE A 135 -16.93 -4.07 -1.20
C PHE A 135 -17.15 -5.14 -0.14
N SER A 136 -18.40 -5.49 0.08
CA SER A 136 -18.74 -6.49 1.10
C SER A 136 -18.45 -7.90 0.61
N ALA A 137 -17.93 -8.73 1.50
CA ALA A 137 -17.78 -10.17 1.30
C ALA A 137 -19.15 -10.87 1.14
N GLN A 138 -20.21 -10.29 1.70
CA GLN A 138 -21.56 -10.85 1.65
C GLN A 138 -22.29 -10.58 0.33
N TRP A 139 -21.78 -9.69 -0.53
CA TRP A 139 -22.39 -9.38 -1.81
C TRP A 139 -22.37 -10.58 -2.75
N ASP A 140 -23.47 -10.73 -3.50
CA ASP A 140 -23.48 -11.64 -4.63
C ASP A 140 -22.63 -11.10 -5.81
N GLU A 141 -22.52 -11.89 -6.87
CA GLU A 141 -21.70 -11.51 -8.05
C GLU A 141 -22.26 -10.27 -8.75
N LYS A 142 -23.57 -10.10 -8.76
CA LYS A 142 -24.24 -8.96 -9.40
C LYS A 142 -23.94 -7.67 -8.65
N GLU A 143 -24.08 -7.67 -7.34
CA GLU A 143 -23.76 -6.51 -6.48
C GLU A 143 -22.28 -6.10 -6.59
N PHE A 144 -21.39 -7.09 -6.62
CA PHE A 144 -19.96 -6.87 -6.82
C PHE A 144 -19.67 -6.21 -8.19
N GLU A 145 -20.27 -6.72 -9.27
CA GLU A 145 -20.11 -6.17 -10.62
C GLU A 145 -20.69 -4.76 -10.73
N GLU A 146 -21.85 -4.50 -10.14
CA GLU A 146 -22.46 -3.16 -10.12
C GLU A 146 -21.55 -2.14 -9.43
N MET A 147 -20.89 -2.52 -8.33
CA MET A 147 -19.95 -1.65 -7.65
C MET A 147 -18.65 -1.44 -8.45
N LEU A 148 -18.15 -2.49 -9.11
CA LEU A 148 -17.00 -2.36 -10.02
C LEU A 148 -17.27 -1.38 -11.18
N GLN A 149 -18.49 -1.36 -11.70
CA GLN A 149 -18.89 -0.41 -12.75
C GLN A 149 -18.92 1.03 -12.25
N LYS A 150 -19.26 1.25 -10.99
CA LYS A 150 -19.26 2.57 -10.35
C LYS A 150 -17.85 3.07 -10.00
N LEU A 151 -16.89 2.16 -9.92
CA LEU A 151 -15.52 2.52 -9.54
C LEU A 151 -14.89 3.48 -10.56
N VAL A 152 -14.55 4.68 -10.11
CA VAL A 152 -13.86 5.68 -10.94
C VAL A 152 -12.42 5.26 -11.15
N LYS A 153 -12.08 4.82 -12.37
CA LYS A 153 -10.74 4.34 -12.73
C LYS A 153 -9.80 5.50 -13.04
N LYS A 154 -9.50 6.32 -12.02
CA LYS A 154 -8.53 7.43 -12.07
C LYS A 154 -7.88 7.61 -10.71
N GLY A 155 -6.60 8.03 -10.71
CA GLY A 155 -5.87 8.38 -9.50
C GLY A 155 -5.19 7.19 -8.82
N GLU A 156 -4.85 7.36 -7.56
CA GLU A 156 -4.10 6.43 -6.73
C GLU A 156 -5.04 5.67 -5.80
N PHE A 157 -4.77 4.39 -5.61
CA PHE A 157 -5.59 3.51 -4.79
C PHE A 157 -4.78 2.89 -3.65
N THR A 158 -5.34 3.00 -2.46
CA THR A 158 -4.96 2.16 -1.31
C THR A 158 -6.12 1.21 -1.05
N VAL A 159 -5.82 -0.09 -1.03
CA VAL A 159 -6.79 -1.15 -0.82
C VAL A 159 -6.49 -1.84 0.50
N ILE A 160 -7.48 -1.97 1.37
CA ILE A 160 -7.38 -2.72 2.62
C ILE A 160 -8.32 -3.91 2.55
N LEU A 161 -7.78 -5.09 2.78
CA LEU A 161 -8.54 -6.31 2.96
C LEU A 161 -8.86 -6.45 4.44
N GLY A 162 -10.13 -6.55 4.77
CA GLY A 162 -10.63 -6.72 6.14
C GLY A 162 -10.24 -8.04 6.78
N ILE A 163 -10.66 -8.23 8.01
CA ILE A 163 -10.56 -9.51 8.73
C ILE A 163 -11.58 -10.48 8.10
N PRO A 164 -11.30 -11.80 8.02
CA PRO A 164 -12.30 -12.78 7.60
C PRO A 164 -13.56 -12.69 8.45
N GLY A 165 -14.73 -12.66 7.81
CA GLY A 165 -16.04 -12.65 8.47
C GLY A 165 -16.43 -14.02 9.00
#